data_d4c6271c91bb0ddd661e7bd30ff3d71c
#
_entry.id   d4c6271c91bb0ddd661e7bd30ff3d71c
#
_cell.length_a   1.000
_cell.length_b   1.000
_cell.length_c   1.000
_cell.angle_alpha   90.00
_cell.angle_beta   90.00
_cell.angle_gamma   90.00
#
_symmetry.space_group_name_H-M   'P 1'
#
loop_
_entity.id
_entity.type
_entity.pdbx_description
1 polymer ?
#
loop_
_entity_poly.entity_id
_entity_poly.type
_entity_poly.pdbx_seq_one_letter_code
_entity_poly.pdbx_strand_id
1 'polypeptide(L)'
;MSNRAAAEFTRLVEIMETLRGPDGCPWDREQTIDTLKPFVLEETYEVLEAIDRHDHDELRDELGDFVFEAVFLAQLEAEAGRFTIADSLKSVADKLVRRHPHVFARNEAGNALDSADQVRTRWEEIKAQERTSHVGQAKPRSLLSGIAPTLPSLLRAYHIGMRAASVGFDWSRAGDVVDKIDEELGELREAVQAESDDPARAQDEMGDLLFTLVNLSRKLGIEPESALRKANDKFTRRFEAMEKNVDASGRSMREMSAEALEQEWQRAKSR
;
A
#
# COMPACT_ATOMS: atom_id res chain seq x y z
N MET A 1 29.66 7.59 -7.22
CA MET A 1 28.28 7.11 -7.39
C MET A 1 27.26 8.23 -7.50
N SER A 2 27.29 9.27 -6.65
CA SER A 2 26.30 10.37 -6.69
C SER A 2 26.21 11.14 -8.00
N ASN A 3 27.35 11.33 -8.71
CA ASN A 3 27.38 12.09 -9.97
C ASN A 3 26.68 11.36 -11.14
N ARG A 4 26.77 10.02 -11.22
CA ARG A 4 26.09 9.24 -12.26
C ARG A 4 24.57 9.25 -12.05
N ALA A 5 24.10 9.02 -10.82
CA ALA A 5 22.67 9.04 -10.53
C ALA A 5 22.04 10.41 -10.84
N ALA A 6 22.72 11.51 -10.48
CA ALA A 6 22.27 12.85 -10.82
C ALA A 6 22.19 13.08 -12.33
N ALA A 7 23.20 12.60 -13.09
CA ALA A 7 23.22 12.74 -14.55
C ALA A 7 22.07 11.97 -15.21
N GLU A 8 21.80 10.72 -14.79
CA GLU A 8 20.70 9.93 -15.36
C GLU A 8 19.33 10.51 -14.97
N PHE A 9 19.19 11.03 -13.75
CA PHE A 9 17.95 11.69 -13.35
C PHE A 9 17.71 12.99 -14.15
N THR A 10 18.74 13.81 -14.36
CA THR A 10 18.65 15.00 -15.22
C THR A 10 18.25 14.61 -16.64
N ARG A 11 18.89 13.58 -17.19
CA ARG A 11 18.57 13.05 -18.53
C ARG A 11 17.10 12.61 -18.63
N LEU A 12 16.55 11.95 -17.59
CA LEU A 12 15.14 11.53 -17.58
C LEU A 12 14.20 12.75 -17.62
N VAL A 13 14.51 13.80 -16.86
CA VAL A 13 13.74 15.05 -16.87
C VAL A 13 13.79 15.70 -18.26
N GLU A 14 14.97 15.81 -18.88
CA GLU A 14 15.16 16.37 -20.23
C GLU A 14 14.41 15.56 -21.31
N ILE A 15 14.36 14.24 -21.16
CA ILE A 15 13.57 13.36 -22.04
C ILE A 15 12.07 13.70 -21.90
N MET A 16 11.55 13.83 -20.69
CA MET A 16 10.16 14.17 -20.46
C MET A 16 9.79 15.55 -21.01
N GLU A 17 10.63 16.57 -20.81
CA GLU A 17 10.46 17.88 -21.41
C GLU A 17 10.42 17.80 -22.94
N THR A 18 11.25 16.96 -23.55
CA THR A 18 11.29 16.74 -24.99
C THR A 18 10.03 16.05 -25.49
N LEU A 19 9.58 14.99 -24.81
CA LEU A 19 8.38 14.24 -25.17
C LEU A 19 7.12 15.12 -25.15
N ARG A 20 7.04 16.06 -24.22
CA ARG A 20 5.93 16.99 -24.10
C ARG A 20 6.10 18.30 -24.86
N GLY A 21 7.28 18.53 -25.45
CA GLY A 21 7.58 19.69 -26.26
C GLY A 21 6.72 19.81 -27.53
N PRO A 22 6.80 20.95 -28.27
CA PRO A 22 5.99 21.17 -29.46
C PRO A 22 6.12 20.09 -30.53
N ASP A 23 7.32 19.55 -30.71
CA ASP A 23 7.63 18.50 -31.67
C ASP A 23 7.74 17.10 -31.01
N GLY A 24 7.23 16.97 -29.78
CA GLY A 24 7.31 15.76 -28.98
C GLY A 24 6.25 14.72 -29.34
N CYS A 25 6.09 13.73 -28.48
CA CYS A 25 5.17 12.62 -28.68
C CYS A 25 3.70 13.09 -28.56
N PRO A 26 2.85 12.87 -29.54
CA PRO A 26 1.44 13.26 -29.47
C PRO A 26 0.70 12.64 -28.30
N TRP A 27 0.98 11.36 -28.00
CA TRP A 27 0.34 10.66 -26.89
C TRP A 27 0.73 11.26 -25.53
N ASP A 28 2.04 11.51 -25.27
CA ASP A 28 2.49 12.13 -24.02
C ASP A 28 1.92 13.53 -23.83
N ARG A 29 1.74 14.28 -24.92
CA ARG A 29 1.18 15.64 -24.91
C ARG A 29 -0.31 15.67 -24.56
N GLU A 30 -1.06 14.62 -24.86
CA GLU A 30 -2.48 14.49 -24.51
C GLU A 30 -2.71 14.13 -23.05
N GLN A 31 -1.69 13.63 -22.35
CA GLN A 31 -1.84 13.19 -20.97
C GLN A 31 -2.12 14.35 -20.00
N THR A 32 -2.93 14.05 -19.00
CA THR A 32 -3.31 14.95 -17.91
C THR A 32 -3.03 14.25 -16.56
N ILE A 33 -3.05 14.99 -15.46
CA ILE A 33 -2.95 14.42 -14.12
C ILE A 33 -3.96 13.28 -13.89
N ASP A 34 -5.17 13.42 -14.43
CA ASP A 34 -6.21 12.39 -14.25
C ASP A 34 -5.95 11.14 -15.09
N THR A 35 -5.44 11.30 -16.32
CA THR A 35 -5.15 10.15 -17.20
C THR A 35 -3.93 9.36 -16.76
N LEU A 36 -3.03 9.94 -15.97
CA LEU A 36 -1.86 9.23 -15.43
C LEU A 36 -2.16 8.38 -14.18
N LYS A 37 -3.31 8.57 -13.52
CA LYS A 37 -3.65 7.78 -12.31
C LYS A 37 -3.59 6.27 -12.49
N PRO A 38 -4.10 5.67 -13.60
CA PRO A 38 -3.97 4.24 -13.83
C PRO A 38 -2.53 3.77 -13.92
N PHE A 39 -1.66 4.50 -14.64
CA PHE A 39 -0.25 4.14 -14.81
C PHE A 39 0.53 4.19 -13.49
N VAL A 40 0.34 5.24 -12.67
CA VAL A 40 0.93 5.29 -11.32
C VAL A 40 0.53 4.09 -10.46
N LEU A 41 -0.71 3.58 -10.60
CA LEU A 41 -1.15 2.39 -9.88
C LEU A 41 -0.51 1.13 -10.46
N GLU A 42 -0.43 1.01 -11.78
CA GLU A 42 0.18 -0.10 -12.51
C GLU A 42 1.64 -0.25 -12.07
N GLU A 43 2.47 0.79 -12.24
CA GLU A 43 3.87 0.78 -11.82
C GLU A 43 4.05 0.50 -10.33
N THR A 44 3.13 0.98 -9.48
CA THR A 44 3.15 0.67 -8.05
C THR A 44 2.99 -0.83 -7.81
N TYR A 45 2.10 -1.50 -8.53
CA TYR A 45 1.86 -2.94 -8.36
C TYR A 45 2.94 -3.78 -9.02
N GLU A 46 3.55 -3.36 -10.12
CA GLU A 46 4.68 -4.03 -10.77
C GLU A 46 5.92 -4.00 -9.87
N VAL A 47 6.24 -2.87 -9.26
CA VAL A 47 7.27 -2.79 -8.20
C VAL A 47 6.97 -3.76 -7.05
N LEU A 48 5.73 -3.85 -6.58
CA LEU A 48 5.36 -4.77 -5.49
C LEU A 48 5.47 -6.23 -5.93
N GLU A 49 5.11 -6.55 -7.16
CA GLU A 49 5.22 -7.89 -7.73
C GLU A 49 6.68 -8.33 -7.86
N ALA A 50 7.55 -7.48 -8.40
CA ALA A 50 9.00 -7.73 -8.48
C ALA A 50 9.62 -7.97 -7.08
N ILE A 51 9.20 -7.22 -6.06
CA ILE A 51 9.61 -7.45 -4.66
C ILE A 51 9.13 -8.81 -4.16
N ASP A 52 7.87 -9.18 -4.37
CA ASP A 52 7.29 -10.43 -3.88
C ASP A 52 7.90 -11.66 -4.58
N ARG A 53 8.32 -11.51 -5.85
CA ARG A 53 9.05 -12.55 -6.61
C ARG A 53 10.54 -12.61 -6.32
N HIS A 54 11.10 -11.63 -5.61
CA HIS A 54 12.54 -11.45 -5.42
C HIS A 54 13.31 -11.33 -6.77
N ASP A 55 12.67 -10.76 -7.79
CA ASP A 55 13.27 -10.50 -9.08
C ASP A 55 13.96 -9.12 -9.06
N HIS A 56 15.28 -9.14 -8.93
CA HIS A 56 16.06 -7.92 -8.80
C HIS A 56 16.26 -7.17 -10.13
N ASP A 57 16.20 -7.88 -11.26
CA ASP A 57 16.31 -7.26 -12.58
C ASP A 57 15.01 -6.56 -12.94
N GLU A 58 13.87 -7.23 -12.76
CA GLU A 58 12.54 -6.63 -12.91
C GLU A 58 12.36 -5.46 -11.94
N LEU A 59 12.71 -5.61 -10.66
CA LEU A 59 12.63 -4.52 -9.68
C LEU A 59 13.44 -3.28 -10.09
N ARG A 60 14.60 -3.45 -10.74
CA ARG A 60 15.38 -2.32 -11.25
C ARG A 60 14.62 -1.58 -12.33
N ASP A 61 13.99 -2.31 -13.24
CA ASP A 61 13.30 -1.74 -14.39
C ASP A 61 12.01 -1.04 -13.92
N GLU A 62 11.19 -1.69 -13.08
CA GLU A 62 9.96 -1.14 -12.52
C GLU A 62 10.19 0.09 -11.61
N LEU A 63 11.32 0.14 -10.88
CA LEU A 63 11.72 1.35 -10.15
C LEU A 63 12.02 2.52 -11.10
N GLY A 64 12.51 2.25 -12.30
CA GLY A 64 12.72 3.25 -13.33
C GLY A 64 11.39 3.84 -13.81
N ASP A 65 10.43 2.98 -14.11
CA ASP A 65 9.11 3.36 -14.59
C ASP A 65 8.28 4.09 -13.51
N PHE A 66 8.35 3.63 -12.26
CA PHE A 66 7.76 4.34 -11.12
C PHE A 66 8.33 5.76 -10.94
N VAL A 67 9.65 5.95 -11.11
CA VAL A 67 10.29 7.26 -11.06
C VAL A 67 9.88 8.11 -12.26
N PHE A 68 9.74 7.50 -13.46
CA PHE A 68 9.27 8.17 -14.66
C PHE A 68 7.86 8.76 -14.47
N GLU A 69 6.92 8.02 -13.89
CA GLU A 69 5.58 8.52 -13.56
C GLU A 69 5.63 9.74 -12.62
N ALA A 70 6.52 9.72 -11.62
CA ALA A 70 6.70 10.86 -10.74
C ALA A 70 7.25 12.10 -11.48
N VAL A 71 8.17 11.92 -12.43
CA VAL A 71 8.71 12.98 -13.27
C VAL A 71 7.62 13.50 -14.22
N PHE A 72 6.81 12.61 -14.79
CA PHE A 72 5.73 12.99 -15.70
C PHE A 72 4.68 13.86 -14.98
N LEU A 73 4.21 13.44 -13.81
CA LEU A 73 3.29 14.23 -12.99
C LEU A 73 3.88 15.61 -12.65
N ALA A 74 5.16 15.66 -12.28
CA ALA A 74 5.82 16.93 -11.97
C ALA A 74 6.00 17.84 -13.20
N GLN A 75 6.18 17.27 -14.39
CA GLN A 75 6.23 18.01 -15.65
C GLN A 75 4.87 18.68 -15.94
N LEU A 76 3.76 17.96 -15.77
CA LEU A 76 2.42 18.54 -15.92
C LEU A 76 2.17 19.71 -14.95
N GLU A 77 2.64 19.57 -13.73
CA GLU A 77 2.53 20.63 -12.72
C GLU A 77 3.42 21.85 -13.05
N ALA A 78 4.61 21.62 -13.61
CA ALA A 78 5.51 22.67 -14.07
C ALA A 78 4.91 23.45 -15.26
N GLU A 79 4.34 22.76 -16.23
CA GLU A 79 3.61 23.36 -17.37
C GLU A 79 2.43 24.23 -16.92
N ALA A 80 1.77 23.83 -15.83
CA ALA A 80 0.70 24.61 -15.22
C ALA A 80 1.22 25.74 -14.29
N GLY A 81 2.54 25.91 -14.16
CA GLY A 81 3.15 26.95 -13.33
C GLY A 81 2.98 26.76 -11.82
N ARG A 82 2.75 25.51 -11.35
CA ARG A 82 2.48 25.22 -9.93
C ARG A 82 3.75 24.84 -9.16
N PHE A 83 4.45 23.81 -9.58
CA PHE A 83 5.73 23.39 -9.00
C PHE A 83 6.49 22.48 -9.98
N THR A 84 7.78 22.26 -9.71
CA THR A 84 8.67 21.41 -10.50
C THR A 84 9.06 20.15 -9.73
N ILE A 85 9.69 19.20 -10.42
CA ILE A 85 10.28 18.01 -9.76
C ILE A 85 11.33 18.42 -8.72
N ALA A 86 12.08 19.49 -8.95
CA ALA A 86 13.07 20.02 -8.01
C ALA A 86 12.41 20.48 -6.69
N ASP A 87 11.22 21.09 -6.76
CA ASP A 87 10.47 21.51 -5.57
C ASP A 87 9.99 20.30 -4.77
N SER A 88 9.52 19.25 -5.45
CA SER A 88 9.10 17.99 -4.84
C SER A 88 10.27 17.29 -4.13
N LEU A 89 11.42 17.18 -4.80
CA LEU A 89 12.64 16.61 -4.25
C LEU A 89 13.16 17.39 -3.05
N LYS A 90 13.18 18.73 -3.16
CA LYS A 90 13.56 19.60 -2.05
C LYS A 90 12.64 19.41 -0.84
N SER A 91 11.33 19.37 -1.08
CA SER A 91 10.33 19.18 -0.02
C SER A 91 10.54 17.87 0.73
N VAL A 92 10.76 16.75 0.03
CA VAL A 92 10.99 15.45 0.67
C VAL A 92 12.34 15.41 1.39
N ALA A 93 13.41 15.98 0.80
CA ALA A 93 14.73 16.04 1.42
C ALA A 93 14.71 16.83 2.73
N ASP A 94 14.15 18.02 2.71
CA ASP A 94 14.01 18.88 3.91
C ASP A 94 13.19 18.19 5.00
N LYS A 95 12.11 17.49 4.61
CA LYS A 95 11.28 16.69 5.51
C LYS A 95 12.06 15.54 6.14
N LEU A 96 12.85 14.81 5.37
CA LEU A 96 13.66 13.69 5.86
C LEU A 96 14.73 14.17 6.85
N VAL A 97 15.45 15.24 6.51
CA VAL A 97 16.45 15.83 7.43
C VAL A 97 15.79 16.24 8.74
N ARG A 98 14.69 16.96 8.69
CA ARG A 98 13.96 17.42 9.89
C ARG A 98 13.41 16.27 10.75
N ARG A 99 12.97 15.17 10.13
CA ARG A 99 12.40 14.01 10.84
C ARG A 99 13.43 13.02 11.37
N HIS A 100 14.71 13.20 11.00
CA HIS A 100 15.80 12.35 11.46
C HIS A 100 16.90 13.14 12.20
N PRO A 101 16.55 13.90 13.26
CA PRO A 101 17.53 14.68 13.99
C PRO A 101 18.61 13.80 14.65
N HIS A 102 18.27 12.57 14.98
CA HIS A 102 19.24 11.58 15.51
C HIS A 102 20.33 11.17 14.48
N VAL A 103 20.16 11.51 13.20
CA VAL A 103 21.16 11.28 12.15
C VAL A 103 21.83 12.60 11.76
N PHE A 104 21.04 13.63 11.43
CA PHE A 104 21.52 14.87 10.83
C PHE A 104 21.92 15.94 11.85
N ALA A 105 21.44 15.84 13.09
CA ALA A 105 21.75 16.74 14.19
C ALA A 105 22.13 15.96 15.48
N ARG A 106 22.85 14.84 15.33
CA ARG A 106 23.16 13.88 16.40
C ARG A 106 23.89 14.51 17.59
N ASN A 107 24.70 15.54 17.34
CA ASN A 107 25.51 16.21 18.38
C ASN A 107 24.71 17.19 19.25
N GLU A 108 23.45 17.46 18.92
CA GLU A 108 22.58 18.30 19.73
C GLU A 108 21.97 17.48 20.87
N ALA A 109 21.80 18.12 22.03
CA ALA A 109 21.29 17.44 23.23
C ALA A 109 19.90 16.82 23.00
N GLY A 110 19.75 15.54 23.35
CA GLY A 110 18.47 14.82 23.26
C GLY A 110 18.17 14.18 21.91
N ASN A 111 19.05 14.25 20.92
CA ASN A 111 18.86 13.66 19.59
C ASN A 111 19.44 12.26 19.43
N ALA A 112 20.30 11.78 20.34
CA ALA A 112 20.85 10.42 20.28
C ALA A 112 19.75 9.39 20.60
N LEU A 113 19.49 8.46 19.67
CA LEU A 113 18.54 7.36 19.82
C LEU A 113 19.24 6.06 19.44
N ASP A 114 19.07 5.02 20.27
CA ASP A 114 19.83 3.77 20.16
C ASP A 114 18.94 2.56 19.73
N SER A 115 17.63 2.77 19.56
CA SER A 115 16.71 1.71 19.12
C SER A 115 15.71 2.17 18.08
N ALA A 116 15.27 1.23 17.24
CA ALA A 116 14.25 1.47 16.23
C ALA A 116 12.91 1.94 16.83
N ASP A 117 12.57 1.47 18.04
CA ASP A 117 11.33 1.87 18.72
C ASP A 117 11.39 3.32 19.20
N GLN A 118 12.54 3.75 19.75
CA GLN A 118 12.74 5.17 20.09
C GLN A 118 12.65 6.06 18.86
N VAL A 119 13.24 5.65 17.74
CA VAL A 119 13.15 6.39 16.46
C VAL A 119 11.71 6.49 16.00
N ARG A 120 10.94 5.38 16.07
CA ARG A 120 9.52 5.36 15.66
C ARG A 120 8.68 6.30 16.52
N THR A 121 8.85 6.26 17.84
CA THR A 121 8.16 7.13 18.78
C THR A 121 8.47 8.60 18.48
N ARG A 122 9.77 8.93 18.36
CA ARG A 122 10.20 10.29 18.06
C ARG A 122 9.67 10.82 16.71
N TRP A 123 9.62 9.94 15.71
CA TRP A 123 9.08 10.29 14.39
C TRP A 123 7.59 10.62 14.43
N GLU A 124 6.79 9.87 15.21
CA GLU A 124 5.37 10.19 15.39
C GLU A 124 5.17 11.49 16.18
N GLU A 125 6.01 11.78 17.19
CA GLU A 125 5.99 13.06 17.89
C GLU A 125 6.25 14.24 16.94
N ILE A 126 7.29 14.14 16.11
CA ILE A 126 7.63 15.18 15.12
C ILE A 126 6.49 15.36 14.12
N LYS A 127 5.91 14.28 13.60
CA LYS A 127 4.72 14.35 12.72
C LYS A 127 3.52 15.00 13.42
N ALA A 128 3.33 14.75 14.71
CA ALA A 128 2.26 15.37 15.48
C ALA A 128 2.48 16.89 15.62
N GLN A 129 3.72 17.31 15.91
CA GLN A 129 4.11 18.73 15.97
C GLN A 129 3.95 19.44 14.62
N GLU A 130 4.36 18.81 13.51
CA GLU A 130 4.16 19.35 12.16
C GLU A 130 2.68 19.57 11.84
N ARG A 131 1.80 18.65 12.27
CA ARG A 131 0.35 18.81 12.11
C ARG A 131 -0.20 20.03 12.87
N THR A 132 0.36 20.33 14.04
CA THR A 132 -0.07 21.48 14.86
C THR A 132 0.52 22.81 14.37
N SER A 133 1.73 22.82 13.86
CA SER A 133 2.38 24.06 13.38
C SER A 133 1.84 24.59 12.04
N HIS A 134 1.18 23.74 11.24
CA HIS A 134 0.44 24.20 10.05
C HIS A 134 -0.96 24.78 10.37
N VAL A 135 -1.30 24.92 11.65
CA VAL A 135 -2.59 25.48 12.13
C VAL A 135 -2.53 26.99 12.20
N GLY A 136 -2.35 27.65 11.05
CA GLY A 136 -2.58 29.10 10.94
C GLY A 136 -4.06 29.49 10.81
N GLN A 137 -5.01 28.60 10.43
CA GLN A 137 -6.44 28.92 10.22
C GLN A 137 -7.36 27.70 10.06
N ALA A 138 -7.06 26.50 10.52
CA ALA A 138 -7.97 25.36 10.32
C ALA A 138 -8.45 24.75 11.65
N LYS A 139 -9.73 24.31 11.67
CA LYS A 139 -10.33 23.49 12.74
C LYS A 139 -9.39 22.36 13.17
N PRO A 140 -9.39 21.93 14.46
CA PRO A 140 -8.59 20.80 14.89
C PRO A 140 -8.86 19.60 13.98
N ARG A 141 -7.80 19.18 13.25
CA ARG A 141 -7.92 18.05 12.33
C ARG A 141 -8.02 16.77 13.15
N SER A 142 -8.98 15.92 12.81
CA SER A 142 -9.12 14.58 13.40
C SER A 142 -7.76 13.84 13.38
N LEU A 143 -7.51 13.02 14.40
CA LEU A 143 -6.35 12.13 14.46
C LEU A 143 -6.20 11.30 13.19
N LEU A 144 -7.31 10.91 12.57
CA LEU A 144 -7.36 10.11 11.33
C LEU A 144 -7.14 10.95 10.05
N SER A 145 -7.01 12.28 10.16
CA SER A 145 -6.74 13.14 9.02
C SER A 145 -5.41 12.78 8.34
N GLY A 146 -5.41 12.78 7.00
CA GLY A 146 -4.23 12.44 6.19
C GLY A 146 -4.05 10.95 5.90
N ILE A 147 -4.99 10.10 6.28
CA ILE A 147 -5.12 8.75 5.73
C ILE A 147 -5.93 8.91 4.44
N ALA A 148 -5.28 8.62 3.30
CA ALA A 148 -5.95 8.78 2.01
C ALA A 148 -7.17 7.85 1.89
N PRO A 149 -8.35 8.36 1.51
CA PRO A 149 -9.54 7.52 1.37
C PRO A 149 -9.44 6.55 0.17
N THR A 150 -8.53 6.81 -0.74
CA THR A 150 -8.26 6.02 -1.95
C THR A 150 -7.33 4.84 -1.72
N LEU A 151 -6.75 4.68 -0.52
CA LEU A 151 -5.94 3.52 -0.20
C LEU A 151 -6.76 2.22 -0.34
N PRO A 152 -6.13 1.08 -0.73
CA PRO A 152 -6.73 -0.23 -0.59
C PRO A 152 -7.31 -0.43 0.81
N SER A 153 -8.47 -1.08 0.91
CA SER A 153 -9.28 -1.05 2.14
C SER A 153 -8.58 -1.66 3.35
N LEU A 154 -7.84 -2.76 3.16
CA LEU A 154 -7.10 -3.39 4.26
C LEU A 154 -5.93 -2.51 4.71
N LEU A 155 -5.20 -1.90 3.76
CA LEU A 155 -4.12 -0.97 4.08
C LEU A 155 -4.66 0.28 4.79
N ARG A 156 -5.82 0.80 4.37
CA ARG A 156 -6.49 1.92 5.03
C ARG A 156 -6.87 1.57 6.47
N ALA A 157 -7.49 0.42 6.69
CA ALA A 157 -7.85 -0.08 8.03
C ALA A 157 -6.61 -0.25 8.92
N TYR A 158 -5.50 -0.76 8.37
CA TYR A 158 -4.22 -0.86 9.05
C TYR A 158 -3.72 0.50 9.54
N HIS A 159 -3.74 1.52 8.68
CA HIS A 159 -3.36 2.88 9.05
C HIS A 159 -4.30 3.52 10.08
N ILE A 160 -5.60 3.25 10.00
CA ILE A 160 -6.56 3.69 11.02
C ILE A 160 -6.21 3.07 12.39
N GLY A 161 -5.99 1.77 12.44
CA GLY A 161 -5.59 1.06 13.66
C GLY A 161 -4.25 1.58 14.24
N MET A 162 -3.25 1.84 13.39
CA MET A 162 -1.98 2.45 13.80
C MET A 162 -2.17 3.82 14.45
N ARG A 163 -3.05 4.65 13.89
CA ARG A 163 -3.36 5.98 14.42
C ARG A 163 -4.11 5.90 15.75
N ALA A 164 -5.10 5.02 15.87
CA ALA A 164 -5.81 4.78 17.11
C ALA A 164 -4.86 4.30 18.22
N ALA A 165 -3.99 3.35 17.92
CA ALA A 165 -2.98 2.84 18.82
C ALA A 165 -2.00 3.92 19.32
N SER A 166 -1.66 4.92 18.50
CA SER A 166 -0.73 6.00 18.87
C SER A 166 -1.22 6.90 20.02
N VAL A 167 -2.51 6.85 20.35
CA VAL A 167 -3.10 7.57 21.48
C VAL A 167 -3.59 6.64 22.60
N GLY A 168 -3.15 5.37 22.56
CA GLY A 168 -3.51 4.38 23.58
C GLY A 168 -4.86 3.68 23.34
N PHE A 169 -5.56 3.96 22.24
CA PHE A 169 -6.77 3.23 21.87
C PHE A 169 -6.40 1.97 21.08
N ASP A 170 -6.03 0.92 21.82
CA ASP A 170 -5.52 -0.33 21.28
C ASP A 170 -5.74 -1.50 22.25
N TRP A 171 -5.87 -2.70 21.74
CA TRP A 171 -5.85 -3.93 22.53
C TRP A 171 -4.47 -4.13 23.20
N SER A 172 -4.45 -4.71 24.41
CA SER A 172 -3.19 -4.95 25.12
C SER A 172 -2.36 -6.04 24.44
N ARG A 173 -2.99 -7.11 23.96
CA ARG A 173 -2.33 -8.28 23.39
C ARG A 173 -3.02 -8.75 22.12
N ALA A 174 -2.31 -9.47 21.26
CA ALA A 174 -2.89 -10.11 20.07
C ALA A 174 -4.03 -11.09 20.41
N GLY A 175 -3.93 -11.78 21.56
CA GLY A 175 -4.99 -12.68 22.05
C GLY A 175 -6.33 -11.98 22.25
N ASP A 176 -6.29 -10.77 22.81
CA ASP A 176 -7.53 -9.98 23.05
C ASP A 176 -8.21 -9.60 21.71
N VAL A 177 -7.44 -9.50 20.63
CA VAL A 177 -8.00 -9.28 19.27
C VAL A 177 -8.60 -10.58 18.72
N VAL A 178 -8.02 -11.73 19.03
CA VAL A 178 -8.59 -13.04 18.63
C VAL A 178 -9.93 -13.26 19.31
N ASP A 179 -10.07 -12.93 20.59
CA ASP A 179 -11.36 -13.00 21.30
C ASP A 179 -12.43 -12.09 20.62
N LYS A 180 -12.01 -10.91 20.14
CA LYS A 180 -12.91 -10.02 19.39
C LYS A 180 -13.28 -10.57 18.00
N ILE A 181 -12.36 -11.28 17.33
CA ILE A 181 -12.67 -11.98 16.07
C ILE A 181 -13.75 -13.03 16.29
N ASP A 182 -13.69 -13.79 17.39
CA ASP A 182 -14.70 -14.81 17.72
C ASP A 182 -16.06 -14.17 17.99
N GLU A 183 -16.09 -12.98 18.62
CA GLU A 183 -17.30 -12.18 18.82
C GLU A 183 -17.90 -11.75 17.47
N GLU A 184 -17.12 -11.06 16.60
CA GLU A 184 -17.56 -10.61 15.26
C GLU A 184 -18.05 -11.78 14.38
N LEU A 185 -17.38 -12.93 14.48
CA LEU A 185 -17.80 -14.14 13.78
C LEU A 185 -19.13 -14.66 14.31
N GLY A 186 -19.40 -14.52 15.60
CA GLY A 186 -20.67 -14.85 16.22
C GLY A 186 -21.80 -13.96 15.69
N GLU A 187 -21.58 -12.64 15.67
CA GLU A 187 -22.53 -11.65 15.17
C GLU A 187 -22.84 -11.84 13.68
N LEU A 188 -21.81 -12.10 12.88
CA LEU A 188 -21.96 -12.44 11.46
C LEU A 188 -22.79 -13.72 11.27
N ARG A 189 -22.58 -14.77 12.10
CA ARG A 189 -23.38 -16.00 12.04
C ARG A 189 -24.84 -15.74 12.36
N GLU A 190 -25.12 -14.93 13.37
CA GLU A 190 -26.48 -14.52 13.71
C GLU A 190 -27.13 -13.76 12.55
N ALA A 191 -26.40 -12.81 11.94
CA ALA A 191 -26.90 -12.03 10.81
C ALA A 191 -27.23 -12.91 9.59
N VAL A 192 -26.38 -13.92 9.30
CA VAL A 192 -26.60 -14.86 8.18
C VAL A 192 -27.72 -15.87 8.46
N GLN A 193 -27.94 -16.23 9.74
CA GLN A 193 -28.96 -17.21 10.14
C GLN A 193 -30.33 -16.58 10.47
N ALA A 194 -30.38 -15.25 10.56
CA ALA A 194 -31.63 -14.55 10.83
C ALA A 194 -32.64 -14.81 9.71
N GLU A 195 -33.89 -15.13 10.09
CA GLU A 195 -35.00 -15.30 9.12
C GLU A 195 -35.37 -13.99 8.39
N SER A 196 -34.92 -12.85 8.90
CA SER A 196 -35.01 -11.56 8.20
C SER A 196 -33.90 -11.48 7.16
N ASP A 197 -34.29 -11.40 5.90
CA ASP A 197 -33.37 -11.15 4.77
C ASP A 197 -32.87 -9.68 4.87
N ASP A 198 -31.91 -9.43 5.79
CA ASP A 198 -31.26 -8.13 6.00
C ASP A 198 -29.77 -8.21 5.58
N PRO A 199 -29.50 -8.06 4.27
CA PRO A 199 -28.15 -8.06 3.78
C PRO A 199 -27.27 -6.94 4.34
N ALA A 200 -27.86 -5.83 4.80
CA ALA A 200 -27.12 -4.70 5.34
C ALA A 200 -26.45 -5.08 6.66
N ARG A 201 -27.16 -5.80 7.55
CA ARG A 201 -26.57 -6.28 8.81
C ARG A 201 -25.40 -7.24 8.55
N ALA A 202 -25.58 -8.21 7.67
CA ALA A 202 -24.50 -9.15 7.34
C ALA A 202 -23.28 -8.43 6.70
N GLN A 203 -23.52 -7.36 5.93
CA GLN A 203 -22.46 -6.51 5.38
C GLN A 203 -21.69 -5.76 6.47
N ASP A 204 -22.39 -5.22 7.47
CA ASP A 204 -21.77 -4.49 8.58
C ASP A 204 -20.88 -5.43 9.40
N GLU A 205 -21.42 -6.59 9.83
CA GLU A 205 -20.66 -7.59 10.59
C GLU A 205 -19.44 -8.14 9.81
N MET A 206 -19.59 -8.33 8.51
CA MET A 206 -18.45 -8.70 7.64
C MET A 206 -17.38 -7.60 7.63
N GLY A 207 -17.80 -6.34 7.61
CA GLY A 207 -16.89 -5.20 7.67
C GLY A 207 -16.11 -5.15 8.98
N ASP A 208 -16.78 -5.38 10.10
CA ASP A 208 -16.19 -5.36 11.45
C ASP A 208 -15.23 -6.54 11.65
N LEU A 209 -15.60 -7.73 11.17
CA LEU A 209 -14.71 -8.88 11.15
C LEU A 209 -13.43 -8.62 10.34
N LEU A 210 -13.53 -8.06 9.13
CA LEU A 210 -12.38 -7.71 8.30
C LEU A 210 -11.50 -6.65 8.97
N PHE A 211 -12.09 -5.62 9.60
CA PHE A 211 -11.36 -4.59 10.33
C PHE A 211 -10.62 -5.17 11.52
N THR A 212 -11.23 -6.09 12.27
CA THR A 212 -10.64 -6.77 13.42
C THR A 212 -9.49 -7.70 13.00
N LEU A 213 -9.63 -8.43 11.87
CA LEU A 213 -8.54 -9.21 11.26
C LEU A 213 -7.34 -8.34 10.89
N VAL A 214 -7.57 -7.15 10.33
CA VAL A 214 -6.50 -6.18 10.03
C VAL A 214 -5.82 -5.70 11.32
N ASN A 215 -6.55 -5.48 12.41
CA ASN A 215 -5.94 -5.13 13.69
C ASN A 215 -5.10 -6.28 14.27
N LEU A 216 -5.53 -7.53 14.11
CA LEU A 216 -4.70 -8.68 14.47
C LEU A 216 -3.41 -8.71 13.65
N SER A 217 -3.49 -8.52 12.33
CA SER A 217 -2.30 -8.49 11.47
C SER A 217 -1.31 -7.41 11.91
N ARG A 218 -1.80 -6.23 12.28
CA ARG A 218 -1.00 -5.13 12.83
C ARG A 218 -0.29 -5.54 14.12
N LYS A 219 -0.98 -6.20 15.06
CA LYS A 219 -0.38 -6.72 16.32
C LYS A 219 0.71 -7.76 16.08
N LEU A 220 0.59 -8.52 15.01
CA LEU A 220 1.56 -9.53 14.59
C LEU A 220 2.69 -8.97 13.70
N GLY A 221 2.66 -7.68 13.36
CA GLY A 221 3.63 -7.06 12.45
C GLY A 221 3.47 -7.50 10.99
N ILE A 222 2.28 -7.96 10.59
CA ILE A 222 1.96 -8.41 9.25
C ILE A 222 1.25 -7.28 8.50
N GLU A 223 1.68 -6.96 7.28
CA GLU A 223 0.99 -6.03 6.41
C GLU A 223 -0.16 -6.79 5.70
N PRO A 224 -1.44 -6.39 5.92
CA PRO A 224 -2.60 -7.22 5.54
C PRO A 224 -2.84 -7.30 4.04
N GLU A 225 -2.58 -6.22 3.28
CA GLU A 225 -2.76 -6.19 1.82
C GLU A 225 -1.79 -7.15 1.14
N SER A 226 -0.50 -7.12 1.52
CA SER A 226 0.52 -8.05 1.03
C SER A 226 0.22 -9.50 1.44
N ALA A 227 -0.29 -9.70 2.65
CA ALA A 227 -0.65 -11.04 3.11
C ALA A 227 -1.78 -11.65 2.26
N LEU A 228 -2.81 -10.86 1.94
CA LEU A 228 -3.91 -11.31 1.09
C LEU A 228 -3.47 -11.49 -0.37
N ARG A 229 -2.63 -10.58 -0.91
CA ARG A 229 -2.06 -10.74 -2.25
C ARG A 229 -1.31 -12.07 -2.38
N LYS A 230 -0.41 -12.39 -1.45
CA LYS A 230 0.32 -13.67 -1.42
C LYS A 230 -0.61 -14.89 -1.31
N ALA A 231 -1.73 -14.75 -0.61
CA ALA A 231 -2.74 -15.81 -0.55
C ALA A 231 -3.45 -16.00 -1.90
N ASN A 232 -3.78 -14.90 -2.58
CA ASN A 232 -4.36 -14.91 -3.92
C ASN A 232 -3.41 -15.58 -4.93
N ASP A 233 -2.13 -15.16 -4.97
CA ASP A 233 -1.13 -15.74 -5.87
C ASP A 233 -0.94 -17.24 -5.61
N LYS A 234 -0.91 -17.64 -4.34
CA LYS A 234 -0.85 -19.04 -3.97
C LYS A 234 -2.06 -19.82 -4.46
N PHE A 235 -3.25 -19.25 -4.35
CA PHE A 235 -4.47 -19.85 -4.86
C PHE A 235 -4.42 -19.98 -6.39
N THR A 236 -4.08 -18.90 -7.08
CA THR A 236 -3.98 -18.85 -8.55
C THR A 236 -3.03 -19.91 -9.08
N ARG A 237 -1.79 -19.95 -8.58
CA ARG A 237 -0.81 -20.97 -8.99
C ARG A 237 -1.32 -22.41 -8.80
N ARG A 238 -2.00 -22.68 -7.69
CA ARG A 238 -2.56 -24.02 -7.41
C ARG A 238 -3.72 -24.34 -8.34
N PHE A 239 -4.54 -23.36 -8.62
CA PHE A 239 -5.69 -23.52 -9.51
C PHE A 239 -5.22 -23.76 -10.95
N GLU A 240 -4.26 -23.00 -11.45
CA GLU A 240 -3.62 -23.22 -12.77
C GLU A 240 -2.97 -24.62 -12.89
N ALA A 241 -2.31 -25.08 -11.81
CA ALA A 241 -1.75 -26.42 -11.79
C ALA A 241 -2.84 -27.50 -11.84
N MET A 242 -3.97 -27.26 -11.17
CA MET A 242 -5.15 -28.11 -11.24
C MET A 242 -5.74 -28.11 -12.66
N GLU A 243 -5.94 -26.95 -13.29
CA GLU A 243 -6.42 -26.83 -14.68
C GLU A 243 -5.52 -27.63 -15.64
N LYS A 244 -4.21 -27.40 -15.60
CA LYS A 244 -3.23 -28.14 -16.43
C LYS A 244 -3.32 -29.65 -16.25
N ASN A 245 -3.53 -30.15 -15.01
CA ASN A 245 -3.67 -31.59 -14.74
C ASN A 245 -4.97 -32.17 -15.30
N VAL A 246 -6.08 -31.43 -15.15
CA VAL A 246 -7.39 -31.84 -15.69
C VAL A 246 -7.36 -31.89 -17.20
N ASP A 247 -6.83 -30.83 -17.86
CA ASP A 247 -6.71 -30.76 -19.32
C ASP A 247 -5.81 -31.89 -19.87
N ALA A 248 -4.68 -32.14 -19.21
CA ALA A 248 -3.77 -33.23 -19.59
C ALA A 248 -4.42 -34.62 -19.48
N SER A 249 -5.47 -34.76 -18.65
CA SER A 249 -6.24 -35.98 -18.53
C SER A 249 -7.39 -36.11 -19.55
N GLY A 250 -7.55 -35.10 -20.45
CA GLY A 250 -8.63 -35.06 -21.44
C GLY A 250 -10.00 -34.78 -20.84
N ARG A 251 -10.07 -34.30 -19.59
CA ARG A 251 -11.33 -33.95 -18.90
C ARG A 251 -11.57 -32.45 -18.97
N SER A 252 -12.82 -32.06 -18.79
CA SER A 252 -13.20 -30.65 -18.67
C SER A 252 -13.60 -30.35 -17.22
N MET A 253 -13.03 -29.32 -16.59
CA MET A 253 -13.41 -28.90 -15.25
C MET A 253 -14.90 -28.56 -15.14
N ARG A 254 -15.52 -28.08 -16.21
CA ARG A 254 -16.95 -27.72 -16.26
C ARG A 254 -17.88 -28.91 -16.17
N GLU A 255 -17.38 -30.11 -16.49
CA GLU A 255 -18.13 -31.35 -16.51
C GLU A 255 -17.85 -32.22 -15.26
N MET A 256 -16.98 -31.73 -14.37
CA MET A 256 -16.60 -32.43 -13.14
C MET A 256 -17.57 -32.13 -12.00
N SER A 257 -17.79 -33.12 -11.13
CA SER A 257 -18.52 -32.90 -9.89
C SER A 257 -17.68 -32.11 -8.88
N ALA A 258 -18.33 -31.49 -7.90
CA ALA A 258 -17.64 -30.74 -6.85
C ALA A 258 -16.60 -31.60 -6.09
N GLU A 259 -16.94 -32.88 -5.84
CA GLU A 259 -16.06 -33.83 -5.16
C GLU A 259 -14.82 -34.15 -6.00
N ALA A 260 -15.00 -34.30 -7.33
CA ALA A 260 -13.88 -34.55 -8.25
C ALA A 260 -12.96 -33.30 -8.37
N LEU A 261 -13.55 -32.13 -8.42
CA LEU A 261 -12.78 -30.86 -8.37
C LEU A 261 -11.99 -30.73 -7.06
N GLU A 262 -12.60 -31.03 -5.92
CA GLU A 262 -11.91 -31.00 -4.62
C GLU A 262 -10.76 -32.01 -4.57
N GLN A 263 -10.88 -33.19 -5.14
CA GLN A 263 -9.78 -34.15 -5.20
C GLN A 263 -8.61 -33.63 -6.02
N GLU A 264 -8.85 -33.00 -7.18
CA GLU A 264 -7.78 -32.39 -7.98
C GLU A 264 -7.16 -31.19 -7.25
N TRP A 265 -7.95 -30.41 -6.54
CA TRP A 265 -7.46 -29.33 -5.70
C TRP A 265 -6.54 -29.82 -4.57
N GLN A 266 -6.90 -30.90 -3.87
CA GLN A 266 -6.04 -31.49 -2.85
C GLN A 266 -4.73 -32.03 -3.44
N ARG A 267 -4.74 -32.57 -4.66
CA ARG A 267 -3.52 -32.97 -5.37
C ARG A 267 -2.63 -31.75 -5.73
N ALA A 268 -3.23 -30.64 -6.12
CA ALA A 268 -2.49 -29.40 -6.40
C ALA A 268 -1.86 -28.77 -5.14
N LYS A 269 -2.47 -28.96 -3.96
CA LYS A 269 -1.92 -28.50 -2.67
C LYS A 269 -0.69 -29.30 -2.19
N SER A 270 -0.58 -30.56 -2.58
CA SER A 270 0.47 -31.47 -2.09
C SER A 270 1.75 -31.39 -2.92
N ARG A 271 1.79 -30.55 -3.93
CA ARG A 271 2.95 -30.23 -4.76
C ARG A 271 3.49 -28.83 -4.41
#